data_fdb4db846186532474bf340660876b4c
#
_entry.id   fdb4db846186532474bf340660876b4c
#
_cell.length_a   1.000
_cell.length_b   1.000
_cell.length_c   1.000
_cell.angle_alpha   90.00
_cell.angle_beta   90.00
_cell.angle_gamma   90.00
#
_symmetry.space_group_name_H-M   'P 1'
#
loop_
_entity.id
_entity.type
_entity.pdbx_description
1 polymer ?
#
loop_
_entity_poly.entity_id
_entity_poly.type
_entity_poly.pdbx_seq_one_letter_code
_entity_poly.pdbx_strand_id
1 'polypeptide(L)'
;MPHFFINSNDIDDKIITISDESNYQHIVKSLRSTVGESLLLIDENEIEYKTEIKYISKDSIKAEIIDSYKSNRKLKYNLYLAQSPLRSDAQITIMEKATELGVAGIYPIYTDNCVLKKNVIENKIEKWQNTMYAASKQCERANIPICFPLSSLDEVVRCR
;
A
#
# COMPACT_ATOMS: atom_id res chain seq x y z
N MET A 1 1.01 16.74 3.71
CA MET A 1 0.00 16.67 2.62
C MET A 1 -0.56 15.26 2.63
N PRO A 2 -1.88 15.05 2.64
CA PRO A 2 -2.46 13.71 2.64
C PRO A 2 -2.02 12.91 1.41
N HIS A 3 -1.69 11.62 1.59
CA HIS A 3 -1.10 10.74 0.60
C HIS A 3 -2.05 9.57 0.29
N PHE A 4 -2.33 9.33 -1.01
CA PHE A 4 -3.24 8.27 -1.45
C PHE A 4 -2.70 7.55 -2.69
N PHE A 5 -2.95 6.23 -2.76
CA PHE A 5 -2.67 5.44 -3.94
C PHE A 5 -3.85 5.50 -4.92
N ILE A 6 -3.54 5.63 -6.18
CA ILE A 6 -4.49 5.67 -7.31
C ILE A 6 -4.04 4.70 -8.40
N ASN A 7 -4.88 4.48 -9.40
CA ASN A 7 -4.51 3.75 -10.61
C ASN A 7 -4.19 4.74 -11.73
N SER A 8 -3.20 4.47 -12.57
CA SER A 8 -2.87 5.34 -13.71
C SER A 8 -4.03 5.49 -14.70
N ASN A 9 -4.96 4.53 -14.75
CA ASN A 9 -6.18 4.62 -15.55
C ASN A 9 -7.17 5.70 -15.05
N ASP A 10 -7.01 6.18 -13.82
CA ASP A 10 -7.85 7.25 -13.25
C ASP A 10 -7.40 8.65 -13.71
N ILE A 11 -6.32 8.72 -14.52
CA ILE A 11 -5.70 9.94 -15.00
C ILE A 11 -6.17 10.23 -16.43
N ASP A 12 -6.80 11.37 -16.64
CA ASP A 12 -7.19 11.89 -17.95
C ASP A 12 -6.58 13.28 -18.13
N ASP A 13 -5.57 13.39 -19.00
CA ASP A 13 -4.75 14.59 -19.19
C ASP A 13 -4.19 15.13 -17.87
N LYS A 14 -4.72 16.24 -17.37
CA LYS A 14 -4.31 16.88 -16.11
C LYS A 14 -5.25 16.62 -14.94
N ILE A 15 -6.28 15.82 -15.14
CA ILE A 15 -7.29 15.54 -14.11
C ILE A 15 -7.18 14.10 -13.64
N ILE A 16 -7.13 13.92 -12.34
CA ILE A 16 -7.24 12.62 -11.69
C ILE A 16 -8.63 12.48 -11.09
N THR A 17 -9.33 11.41 -11.44
CA THR A 17 -10.67 11.11 -10.91
C THR A 17 -10.57 10.02 -9.85
N ILE A 18 -10.76 10.38 -8.58
CA ILE A 18 -10.74 9.45 -7.44
C ILE A 18 -12.18 8.97 -7.20
N SER A 19 -12.50 7.74 -7.62
CA SER A 19 -13.80 7.07 -7.45
C SER A 19 -13.72 5.84 -6.53
N ASP A 20 -12.52 5.46 -6.09
CA ASP A 20 -12.35 4.42 -5.09
C ASP A 20 -13.01 4.81 -3.76
N GLU A 21 -13.92 3.97 -3.28
CA GLU A 21 -14.73 4.21 -2.07
C GLU A 21 -13.86 4.49 -0.83
N SER A 22 -12.77 3.75 -0.64
CA SER A 22 -11.89 3.90 0.52
C SER A 22 -11.18 5.25 0.53
N ASN A 23 -10.64 5.68 -0.61
CA ASN A 23 -9.98 6.97 -0.75
C ASN A 23 -11.01 8.11 -0.64
N TYR A 24 -12.16 7.99 -1.30
CA TYR A 24 -13.23 8.97 -1.23
C TYR A 24 -13.70 9.20 0.22
N GLN A 25 -14.03 8.12 0.95
CA GLN A 25 -14.45 8.21 2.35
C GLN A 25 -13.36 8.84 3.24
N HIS A 26 -12.10 8.47 3.02
CA HIS A 26 -11.01 9.03 3.79
C HIS A 26 -10.83 10.54 3.53
N ILE A 27 -10.83 10.95 2.26
CA ILE A 27 -10.63 12.36 1.88
C ILE A 27 -11.80 13.23 2.33
N VAL A 28 -13.05 12.81 2.01
CA VAL A 28 -14.22 13.65 2.23
C VAL A 28 -14.73 13.56 3.66
N LYS A 29 -14.81 12.34 4.23
CA LYS A 29 -15.45 12.17 5.56
C LYS A 29 -14.46 12.20 6.72
N SER A 30 -13.26 11.61 6.57
CA SER A 30 -12.29 11.58 7.65
C SER A 30 -11.47 12.86 7.71
N LEU A 31 -10.88 13.28 6.58
CA LEU A 31 -10.09 14.51 6.50
C LEU A 31 -10.95 15.76 6.32
N ARG A 32 -12.20 15.60 5.84
CA ARG A 32 -13.13 16.70 5.54
C ARG A 32 -12.54 17.71 4.55
N SER A 33 -11.78 17.18 3.59
CA SER A 33 -11.11 18.03 2.59
C SER A 33 -12.11 18.77 1.72
N THR A 34 -11.73 19.97 1.33
CA THR A 34 -12.53 20.90 0.54
C THR A 34 -11.86 21.23 -0.80
N VAL A 35 -12.63 21.82 -1.71
CA VAL A 35 -12.11 22.32 -3.00
C VAL A 35 -11.01 23.36 -2.72
N GLY A 36 -9.91 23.27 -3.45
CA GLY A 36 -8.70 24.08 -3.30
C GLY A 36 -7.62 23.45 -2.42
N GLU A 37 -7.93 22.39 -1.67
CA GLU A 37 -6.91 21.68 -0.89
C GLU A 37 -6.01 20.79 -1.74
N SER A 38 -4.76 20.63 -1.29
CA SER A 38 -3.76 19.82 -1.99
C SER A 38 -3.76 18.38 -1.50
N LEU A 39 -3.64 17.45 -2.44
CA LEU A 39 -3.42 16.02 -2.19
C LEU A 39 -2.13 15.57 -2.87
N LEU A 40 -1.46 14.57 -2.27
CA LEU A 40 -0.40 13.81 -2.91
C LEU A 40 -0.96 12.46 -3.35
N LEU A 41 -1.00 12.23 -4.67
CA LEU A 41 -1.49 10.98 -5.26
C LEU A 41 -0.31 10.22 -5.85
N ILE A 42 -0.31 8.89 -5.75
CA ILE A 42 0.77 8.05 -6.28
C ILE A 42 0.14 6.90 -7.05
N ASP A 43 0.64 6.67 -8.27
CA ASP A 43 0.21 5.55 -9.10
C ASP A 43 1.08 4.30 -8.90
N GLU A 44 0.69 3.20 -9.54
CA GLU A 44 1.41 1.92 -9.51
C GLU A 44 2.80 1.97 -10.17
N ASN A 45 3.08 3.02 -10.94
CA ASN A 45 4.38 3.28 -11.57
C ASN A 45 5.33 4.09 -10.66
N GLU A 46 4.93 4.31 -9.40
CA GLU A 46 5.68 5.12 -8.43
C GLU A 46 5.84 6.59 -8.87
N ILE A 47 4.89 7.13 -9.66
CA ILE A 47 4.84 8.55 -10.01
C ILE A 47 3.99 9.27 -8.96
N GLU A 48 4.58 10.28 -8.35
CA GLU A 48 3.92 11.16 -7.39
C GLU A 48 3.34 12.38 -8.11
N TYR A 49 2.06 12.65 -7.85
CA TYR A 49 1.30 13.77 -8.40
C TYR A 49 0.91 14.72 -7.27
N LYS A 50 1.44 15.93 -7.30
CA LYS A 50 0.92 17.03 -6.48
C LYS A 50 -0.32 17.55 -7.14
N THR A 51 -1.44 17.49 -6.45
CA THR A 51 -2.74 17.86 -7.02
C THR A 51 -3.48 18.83 -6.14
N GLU A 52 -4.44 19.52 -6.74
CA GLU A 52 -5.41 20.40 -6.05
C GLU A 52 -6.82 19.90 -6.34
N ILE A 53 -7.65 19.77 -5.31
CA ILE A 53 -9.06 19.38 -5.46
C ILE A 53 -9.82 20.48 -6.19
N LYS A 54 -10.38 20.16 -7.35
CA LYS A 54 -11.21 21.09 -8.14
C LYS A 54 -12.70 20.84 -7.98
N TYR A 55 -13.10 19.61 -7.74
CA TYR A 55 -14.50 19.26 -7.63
C TYR A 55 -14.69 18.04 -6.75
N ILE A 56 -15.72 18.07 -5.92
CA ILE A 56 -16.18 16.94 -5.08
C ILE A 56 -17.65 16.69 -5.41
N SER A 57 -17.95 15.47 -5.89
CA SER A 57 -19.32 15.00 -6.09
C SER A 57 -19.75 14.05 -4.94
N LYS A 58 -20.87 13.35 -5.10
CA LYS A 58 -21.35 12.37 -4.10
C LYS A 58 -20.53 11.09 -4.05
N ASP A 59 -19.80 10.79 -5.13
CA ASP A 59 -19.15 9.50 -5.38
C ASP A 59 -17.73 9.61 -5.94
N SER A 60 -17.28 10.81 -6.25
CA SER A 60 -15.94 11.03 -6.84
C SER A 60 -15.36 12.40 -6.51
N ILE A 61 -14.05 12.49 -6.63
CA ILE A 61 -13.26 13.71 -6.49
C ILE A 61 -12.48 13.92 -7.76
N LYS A 62 -12.49 15.12 -8.31
CA LYS A 62 -11.60 15.53 -9.41
C LYS A 62 -10.50 16.42 -8.87
N ALA A 63 -9.26 16.00 -9.04
CA ALA A 63 -8.06 16.72 -8.65
C ALA A 63 -7.21 17.07 -9.89
N GLU A 64 -6.80 18.32 -9.98
CA GLU A 64 -5.92 18.79 -11.07
C GLU A 64 -4.46 18.57 -10.70
N ILE A 65 -3.69 18.02 -11.62
CA ILE A 65 -2.24 17.81 -11.48
C ILE A 65 -1.54 19.17 -11.60
N ILE A 66 -0.84 19.57 -10.54
CA ILE A 66 -0.02 20.77 -10.51
C ILE A 66 1.43 20.43 -10.87
N ASP A 67 1.93 19.28 -10.42
CA ASP A 67 3.28 18.81 -10.65
C ASP A 67 3.33 17.28 -10.57
N SER A 68 4.28 16.65 -11.27
CA SER A 68 4.47 15.21 -11.21
C SER A 68 5.95 14.83 -11.30
N TYR A 69 6.37 13.83 -10.53
CA TYR A 69 7.75 13.35 -10.52
C TYR A 69 7.84 11.89 -10.11
N LYS A 70 8.88 11.22 -10.58
CA LYS A 70 9.19 9.86 -10.13
C LYS A 70 9.63 9.88 -8.68
N SER A 71 8.99 9.05 -7.85
CA SER A 71 9.39 8.93 -6.45
C SER A 71 10.81 8.38 -6.30
N ASN A 72 11.57 8.94 -5.38
CA ASN A 72 12.89 8.44 -4.99
C ASN A 72 12.90 7.80 -3.59
N ARG A 73 11.73 7.57 -3.01
CA ARG A 73 11.53 7.02 -1.65
C ARG A 73 11.63 5.50 -1.59
N LYS A 74 12.48 4.91 -2.39
CA LYS A 74 12.67 3.46 -2.48
C LYS A 74 14.10 3.09 -2.08
N LEU A 75 14.26 1.95 -1.45
CA LEU A 75 15.58 1.37 -1.25
C LEU A 75 16.23 1.09 -2.62
N LYS A 76 17.54 1.21 -2.70
CA LYS A 76 18.30 0.93 -3.94
C LYS A 76 18.30 -0.56 -4.33
N TYR A 77 17.80 -1.42 -3.45
CA TYR A 77 17.70 -2.87 -3.61
C TYR A 77 16.33 -3.36 -3.11
N ASN A 78 15.87 -4.47 -3.63
CA ASN A 78 14.66 -5.12 -3.15
C ASN A 78 15.01 -6.03 -1.97
N LEU A 79 14.48 -5.70 -0.79
CA LEU A 79 14.61 -6.51 0.41
C LEU A 79 13.32 -7.30 0.62
N TYR A 80 13.42 -8.62 0.76
CA TYR A 80 12.30 -9.49 1.08
C TYR A 80 12.48 -10.13 2.44
N LEU A 81 11.40 -10.25 3.19
CA LEU A 81 11.37 -10.94 4.48
C LEU A 81 10.67 -12.30 4.30
N ALA A 82 11.39 -13.39 4.54
CA ALA A 82 10.80 -14.73 4.68
C ALA A 82 10.65 -15.04 6.18
N GLN A 83 9.40 -15.23 6.65
CA GLN A 83 9.13 -15.31 8.09
C GLN A 83 8.00 -16.32 8.38
N SER A 84 8.23 -17.22 9.34
CA SER A 84 7.19 -18.09 9.86
C SER A 84 6.19 -17.30 10.69
N PRO A 85 4.89 -17.31 10.35
CA PRO A 85 3.91 -16.44 10.98
C PRO A 85 3.75 -16.67 12.48
N LEU A 86 3.65 -15.58 13.20
CA LEU A 86 3.40 -15.51 14.63
C LEU A 86 1.89 -15.35 14.92
N ARG A 87 1.53 -15.37 16.20
CA ARG A 87 0.15 -15.13 16.63
C ARG A 87 -0.21 -13.65 16.55
N SER A 88 -1.45 -13.40 16.11
CA SER A 88 -2.20 -12.13 16.19
C SER A 88 -1.37 -10.84 16.12
N ASP A 89 -1.21 -10.13 17.23
CA ASP A 89 -0.67 -8.77 17.27
C ASP A 89 0.82 -8.69 16.91
N ALA A 90 1.60 -9.71 17.29
CA ALA A 90 3.00 -9.80 16.92
C ALA A 90 3.17 -9.86 15.38
N GLN A 91 2.31 -10.61 14.68
CA GLN A 91 2.35 -10.68 13.23
C GLN A 91 1.96 -9.35 12.59
N ILE A 92 0.94 -8.67 13.10
CA ILE A 92 0.53 -7.35 12.61
C ILE A 92 1.69 -6.35 12.77
N THR A 93 2.34 -6.34 13.93
CA THR A 93 3.52 -5.48 14.18
C THR A 93 4.64 -5.75 13.17
N ILE A 94 4.90 -7.02 12.82
CA ILE A 94 5.91 -7.38 11.81
C ILE A 94 5.51 -6.81 10.44
N MET A 95 4.24 -6.98 10.03
CA MET A 95 3.77 -6.46 8.73
C MET A 95 3.92 -4.93 8.66
N GLU A 96 3.55 -4.21 9.71
CA GLU A 96 3.69 -2.76 9.80
C GLU A 96 5.16 -2.33 9.76
N LYS A 97 5.98 -2.86 10.67
CA LYS A 97 7.37 -2.41 10.82
C LYS A 97 8.26 -2.82 9.64
N ALA A 98 8.09 -4.00 9.09
CA ALA A 98 8.79 -4.39 7.87
C ALA A 98 8.42 -3.47 6.70
N THR A 99 7.14 -3.09 6.58
CA THR A 99 6.68 -2.12 5.58
C THR A 99 7.34 -0.75 5.79
N GLU A 100 7.32 -0.22 7.01
CA GLU A 100 7.97 1.06 7.35
C GLU A 100 9.48 1.05 7.04
N LEU A 101 10.14 -0.09 7.27
CA LEU A 101 11.57 -0.28 6.99
C LEU A 101 11.91 -0.49 5.51
N GLY A 102 10.91 -0.58 4.64
CA GLY A 102 11.13 -0.55 3.20
C GLY A 102 11.20 -1.90 2.50
N VAL A 103 10.70 -3.01 3.09
CA VAL A 103 10.67 -4.31 2.39
C VAL A 103 9.90 -4.20 1.06
N ALA A 104 10.34 -4.93 0.05
CA ALA A 104 9.63 -5.07 -1.22
C ALA A 104 8.49 -6.09 -1.12
N GLY A 105 8.59 -7.03 -0.19
CA GLY A 105 7.55 -8.00 0.09
C GLY A 105 7.88 -8.92 1.26
N ILE A 106 6.87 -9.65 1.72
CA ILE A 106 6.96 -10.62 2.80
C ILE A 106 6.46 -11.97 2.30
N TYR A 107 7.27 -13.00 2.48
CA TYR A 107 6.91 -14.39 2.24
C TYR A 107 6.55 -15.05 3.58
N PRO A 108 5.27 -15.29 3.86
CA PRO A 108 4.89 -16.19 4.96
C PRO A 108 5.40 -17.60 4.62
N ILE A 109 6.27 -18.14 5.46
CA ILE A 109 6.82 -19.49 5.26
C ILE A 109 6.29 -20.45 6.32
N TYR A 110 5.96 -21.69 5.89
CA TYR A 110 5.57 -22.75 6.82
C TYR A 110 6.79 -23.58 7.19
N THR A 111 7.05 -23.68 8.50
CA THR A 111 8.15 -24.45 9.09
C THR A 111 7.61 -25.50 10.05
N ASP A 112 8.42 -26.49 10.40
CA ASP A 112 8.02 -27.61 11.29
C ASP A 112 7.50 -27.13 12.66
N ASN A 113 8.04 -26.02 13.17
CA ASN A 113 7.63 -25.41 14.44
C ASN A 113 6.68 -24.23 14.27
N CYS A 114 5.98 -24.14 13.15
CA CYS A 114 5.04 -23.04 12.91
C CYS A 114 3.87 -23.11 13.91
N VAL A 115 3.61 -22.01 14.61
CA VAL A 115 2.56 -21.94 15.65
C VAL A 115 1.16 -22.00 15.05
N LEU A 116 0.98 -21.51 13.82
CA LEU A 116 -0.31 -21.47 13.14
C LEU A 116 -0.42 -22.62 12.12
N LYS A 117 -1.62 -23.16 11.96
CA LYS A 117 -1.93 -24.12 10.90
C LYS A 117 -1.95 -23.46 9.53
N LYS A 118 -1.62 -24.20 8.45
CA LYS A 118 -1.56 -23.68 7.07
C LYS A 118 -2.83 -22.94 6.66
N ASN A 119 -3.99 -23.56 6.82
CA ASN A 119 -5.28 -22.95 6.48
C ASN A 119 -5.58 -21.66 7.24
N VAL A 120 -5.09 -21.53 8.48
CA VAL A 120 -5.24 -20.30 9.27
C VAL A 120 -4.36 -19.18 8.70
N ILE A 121 -3.16 -19.52 8.23
CA ILE A 121 -2.24 -18.57 7.60
C ILE A 121 -2.84 -18.07 6.28
N GLU A 122 -3.26 -18.99 5.41
CA GLU A 122 -3.84 -18.68 4.09
C GLU A 122 -5.02 -17.71 4.20
N ASN A 123 -5.92 -17.91 5.18
CA ASN A 123 -7.05 -17.02 5.42
C ASN A 123 -6.66 -15.64 5.99
N LYS A 124 -5.40 -15.42 6.35
CA LYS A 124 -4.92 -14.15 6.90
C LYS A 124 -4.11 -13.32 5.91
N ILE A 125 -3.71 -13.87 4.77
CA ILE A 125 -2.87 -13.19 3.77
C ILE A 125 -3.48 -11.86 3.35
N GLU A 126 -4.77 -11.83 3.02
CA GLU A 126 -5.47 -10.60 2.63
C GLU A 126 -5.46 -9.56 3.75
N LYS A 127 -5.72 -9.96 5.00
CA LYS A 127 -5.65 -9.06 6.15
C LYS A 127 -4.25 -8.47 6.32
N TRP A 128 -3.21 -9.28 6.14
CA TRP A 128 -1.82 -8.82 6.23
C TRP A 128 -1.46 -7.87 5.08
N GLN A 129 -1.92 -8.16 3.85
CA GLN A 129 -1.76 -7.24 2.72
C GLN A 129 -2.41 -5.88 3.00
N ASN A 130 -3.63 -5.87 3.57
CA ASN A 130 -4.32 -4.64 3.96
C ASN A 130 -3.58 -3.86 5.06
N THR A 131 -2.96 -4.57 6.02
CA THR A 131 -2.09 -3.96 7.04
C THR A 131 -0.89 -3.28 6.40
N MET A 132 -0.21 -3.95 5.47
CA MET A 132 0.94 -3.39 4.73
C MET A 132 0.53 -2.18 3.87
N TYR A 133 -0.65 -2.24 3.25
CA TYR A 133 -1.22 -1.12 2.51
C TYR A 133 -1.43 0.11 3.42
N ALA A 134 -2.07 -0.09 4.57
CA ALA A 134 -2.30 1.00 5.53
C ALA A 134 -0.96 1.59 6.07
N ALA A 135 0.01 0.73 6.39
CA ALA A 135 1.34 1.15 6.81
C ALA A 135 2.07 1.95 5.71
N SER A 136 1.95 1.53 4.43
CA SER A 136 2.54 2.25 3.29
C SER A 136 1.97 3.66 3.15
N LYS A 137 0.66 3.84 3.35
CA LYS A 137 0.04 5.18 3.36
C LYS A 137 0.56 6.02 4.52
N GLN A 138 0.67 5.45 5.71
CA GLN A 138 1.09 6.16 6.91
C GLN A 138 2.56 6.61 6.85
N CYS A 139 3.46 5.77 6.34
CA CYS A 139 4.89 6.10 6.22
C CYS A 139 5.25 6.74 4.87
N GLU A 140 4.26 7.14 4.08
CA GLU A 140 4.42 7.83 2.80
C GLU A 140 5.30 7.09 1.79
N ARG A 141 5.20 5.75 1.72
CA ARG A 141 5.90 4.99 0.67
C ARG A 141 5.28 5.25 -0.69
N ALA A 142 6.13 5.24 -1.72
CA ALA A 142 5.67 5.34 -3.11
C ALA A 142 5.20 3.99 -3.68
N ASN A 143 5.46 2.88 -2.99
CA ASN A 143 5.05 1.54 -3.42
C ASN A 143 4.47 0.74 -2.25
N ILE A 144 3.56 -0.16 -2.58
CA ILE A 144 2.96 -1.08 -1.63
C ILE A 144 3.72 -2.39 -1.71
N PRO A 145 4.30 -2.90 -0.60
CA PRO A 145 4.96 -4.20 -0.60
C PRO A 145 3.92 -5.33 -0.74
N ILE A 146 4.37 -6.48 -1.23
CA ILE A 146 3.50 -7.63 -1.49
C ILE A 146 3.57 -8.61 -0.32
N CYS A 147 2.41 -9.03 0.18
CA CYS A 147 2.29 -10.22 1.02
C CYS A 147 2.07 -11.42 0.10
N PHE A 148 3.12 -12.25 -0.06
CA PHE A 148 3.07 -13.41 -0.94
C PHE A 148 2.20 -14.53 -0.35
N PRO A 149 1.74 -15.48 -1.19
CA PRO A 149 1.11 -16.70 -0.70
C PRO A 149 2.02 -17.51 0.24
N LEU A 150 1.41 -18.33 1.09
CA LEU A 150 2.14 -19.25 1.97
C LEU A 150 3.04 -20.16 1.14
N SER A 151 4.31 -20.24 1.49
CA SER A 151 5.34 -20.99 0.77
C SER A 151 6.20 -21.79 1.74
N SER A 152 6.97 -22.74 1.21
CA SER A 152 8.09 -23.34 1.93
C SER A 152 9.35 -22.50 1.79
N LEU A 153 10.31 -22.68 2.68
CA LEU A 153 11.60 -21.98 2.57
C LEU A 153 12.32 -22.33 1.26
N ASP A 154 12.25 -23.60 0.83
CA ASP A 154 12.88 -24.06 -0.42
C ASP A 154 12.29 -23.36 -1.65
N GLU A 155 10.97 -23.15 -1.69
CA GLU A 155 10.31 -22.41 -2.78
C GLU A 155 10.80 -20.97 -2.83
N VAL A 156 10.86 -20.28 -1.68
CA VAL A 156 11.31 -18.88 -1.62
C VAL A 156 12.76 -18.74 -2.07
N VAL A 157 13.65 -19.66 -1.68
CA VAL A 157 15.07 -19.60 -2.06
C VAL A 157 15.28 -19.89 -3.56
N ARG A 158 14.41 -20.67 -4.19
CA ARG A 158 14.48 -20.98 -5.64
C ARG A 158 13.89 -19.87 -6.53
N CYS A 159 13.07 -18.98 -5.98
CA CYS A 159 12.47 -17.84 -6.71
C CYS A 159 13.47 -16.67 -6.93
N ARG A 160 14.73 -16.97 -7.29
CA ARG A 160 15.76 -15.95 -7.60
C ARG A 160 15.83 -15.64 -9.08
#